data_1452b51cce58e044c93cd13b565988ea
#
_entry.id   1452b51cce58e044c93cd13b565988ea
#
_cell.length_a   1.000
_cell.length_b   1.000
_cell.length_c   1.000
_cell.angle_alpha   90.00
_cell.angle_beta   90.00
_cell.angle_gamma   90.00
#
_symmetry.space_group_name_H-M   'P 1'
#
loop_
_entity.id
_entity.type
_entity.pdbx_description
1 polymer ?
#
loop_
_entity_poly.entity_id
_entity_poly.type
_entity_poly.pdbx_seq_one_letter_code
_entity_poly.pdbx_strand_id
1 'polypeptide(L)'
;MKKIGQFIYPWGNGHYTRMMRLDEVLPKYLSEEFDMHYFSKGEIYKKLLEKFPDKQKNIHEILMPTPIDGKVGPSISLSLLNIFFPVADNPSLVNQVKNYMKKEREFYNKEKFDLVINDGDMGSNVLANKRGIPSLFVTNQYMPRLWKSRSYLKPGLYFVSKQIAKATRILVADSAPPHTICEYNLNFPDTVKDKVTYVGHFSNRKSVTSASLTDLERLVDGTDFGYWMRTGNKSTNDGAGQRYEEVFHETEMKNERRIISHAKNDKSIDKVVGKDGKKYSVLEAYEKKVDWMQIDIGFLTEHERQTVLKGCKYAVINGSHTVMGEIMGVSSKPIIGMPIYDEHTNQIKWAEERQLGVLAESKKRAIKAIQMIRQNYNKYQERLEEFSKNFNGNGAENTAKIVSEILERKK
;
A
#
# COMPACT_ATOMS: atom_id res chain seq x y z
N MET A 1 -29.20 -9.65 -12.32
CA MET A 1 -28.14 -8.77 -11.80
C MET A 1 -27.16 -9.64 -11.00
N LYS A 2 -25.89 -9.65 -11.38
CA LYS A 2 -24.85 -10.46 -10.69
C LYS A 2 -24.48 -9.82 -9.37
N LYS A 3 -24.23 -10.64 -8.33
CA LYS A 3 -23.80 -10.16 -7.01
C LYS A 3 -22.32 -10.44 -6.77
N ILE A 4 -21.58 -9.40 -6.41
CA ILE A 4 -20.13 -9.48 -6.14
C ILE A 4 -19.87 -9.06 -4.69
N GLY A 5 -19.23 -9.94 -3.92
CA GLY A 5 -18.73 -9.60 -2.58
C GLY A 5 -17.28 -9.15 -2.64
N GLN A 6 -16.97 -7.91 -2.21
CA GLN A 6 -15.63 -7.36 -2.16
C GLN A 6 -15.17 -7.22 -0.71
N PHE A 7 -14.18 -8.00 -0.31
CA PHE A 7 -13.64 -8.07 1.05
C PHE A 7 -12.28 -7.36 1.10
N ILE A 8 -12.23 -6.25 1.84
CA ILE A 8 -11.08 -5.34 1.89
C ILE A 8 -10.44 -5.43 3.27
N TYR A 9 -9.20 -5.91 3.33
CA TYR A 9 -8.46 -6.03 4.59
C TYR A 9 -8.20 -4.66 5.21
N PRO A 10 -8.53 -4.45 6.49
CA PRO A 10 -8.53 -3.13 7.12
C PRO A 10 -7.15 -2.69 7.63
N TRP A 11 -6.06 -3.27 7.15
CA TRP A 11 -4.69 -2.96 7.58
C TRP A 11 -3.97 -2.04 6.59
N GLY A 12 -4.01 -0.75 6.86
CA GLY A 12 -3.45 0.29 5.99
C GLY A 12 -4.35 0.65 4.79
N ASN A 13 -3.96 1.69 4.07
CA ASN A 13 -4.77 2.22 2.96
C ASN A 13 -4.53 1.49 1.62
N GLY A 14 -3.48 0.66 1.51
CA GLY A 14 -3.10 0.02 0.26
C GLY A 14 -4.19 -0.89 -0.32
N HIS A 15 -4.83 -1.70 0.53
CA HIS A 15 -5.95 -2.58 0.16
C HIS A 15 -7.17 -1.76 -0.33
N TYR A 16 -7.54 -0.73 0.44
CA TYR A 16 -8.62 0.17 0.07
C TYR A 16 -8.36 0.84 -1.29
N THR A 17 -7.19 1.43 -1.47
CA THR A 17 -6.83 2.12 -2.71
C THR A 17 -6.89 1.18 -3.92
N ARG A 18 -6.37 -0.05 -3.79
CA ARG A 18 -6.45 -1.05 -4.87
C ARG A 18 -7.88 -1.38 -5.26
N MET A 19 -8.73 -1.66 -4.27
CA MET A 19 -10.10 -2.04 -4.52
C MET A 19 -10.94 -0.90 -5.07
N MET A 20 -10.71 0.34 -4.62
CA MET A 20 -11.40 1.50 -5.18
C MET A 20 -11.00 1.77 -6.65
N ARG A 21 -9.75 1.53 -7.02
CA ARG A 21 -9.33 1.60 -8.43
C ARG A 21 -9.95 0.51 -9.29
N LEU A 22 -10.14 -0.69 -8.74
CA LEU A 22 -10.89 -1.75 -9.42
C LEU A 22 -12.33 -1.31 -9.67
N ASP A 23 -13.01 -0.75 -8.66
CA ASP A 23 -14.39 -0.30 -8.78
C ASP A 23 -14.59 0.79 -9.84
N GLU A 24 -13.62 1.67 -10.03
CA GLU A 24 -13.64 2.71 -11.05
C GLU A 24 -13.58 2.17 -12.49
N VAL A 25 -12.98 1.00 -12.67
CA VAL A 25 -12.80 0.41 -14.01
C VAL A 25 -13.79 -0.72 -14.31
N LEU A 26 -14.29 -1.43 -13.30
CA LEU A 26 -15.20 -2.57 -13.45
C LEU A 26 -16.40 -2.29 -14.38
N PRO A 27 -17.10 -1.16 -14.29
CA PRO A 27 -18.25 -0.87 -15.16
C PRO A 27 -17.92 -0.83 -16.65
N LYS A 28 -16.63 -0.64 -17.00
CA LYS A 28 -16.18 -0.61 -18.41
C LYS A 28 -16.00 -2.01 -19.01
N TYR A 29 -15.91 -3.03 -18.16
CA TYR A 29 -15.62 -4.42 -18.55
C TYR A 29 -16.79 -5.38 -18.34
N LEU A 30 -17.81 -4.95 -17.56
CA LEU A 30 -18.99 -5.76 -17.31
C LEU A 30 -20.13 -5.31 -18.22
N SER A 31 -20.65 -6.24 -19.02
CA SER A 31 -21.76 -5.97 -19.96
C SER A 31 -23.14 -5.89 -19.28
N GLU A 32 -23.26 -6.41 -18.06
CA GLU A 32 -24.50 -6.45 -17.30
C GLU A 32 -24.38 -5.64 -16.01
N GLU A 33 -25.51 -5.14 -15.51
CA GLU A 33 -25.57 -4.53 -14.18
C GLU A 33 -25.17 -5.52 -13.10
N PHE A 34 -24.43 -5.05 -12.12
CA PHE A 34 -23.97 -5.84 -10.99
C PHE A 34 -24.23 -5.13 -9.67
N ASP A 35 -24.42 -5.92 -8.62
CA ASP A 35 -24.65 -5.47 -7.25
C ASP A 35 -23.37 -5.74 -6.43
N MET A 36 -22.66 -4.68 -6.08
CA MET A 36 -21.41 -4.76 -5.31
C MET A 36 -21.70 -4.62 -3.82
N HIS A 37 -21.27 -5.59 -3.04
CA HIS A 37 -21.31 -5.58 -1.58
C HIS A 37 -19.89 -5.45 -1.03
N TYR A 38 -19.67 -4.49 -0.14
CA TYR A 38 -18.36 -4.20 0.45
C TYR A 38 -18.29 -4.68 1.89
N PHE A 39 -17.16 -5.26 2.25
CA PHE A 39 -16.90 -5.83 3.58
C PHE A 39 -15.56 -5.33 4.11
N SER A 40 -15.57 -4.66 5.27
CA SER A 40 -14.36 -4.24 5.98
C SER A 40 -14.67 -3.91 7.44
N LYS A 41 -13.74 -3.33 8.18
CA LYS A 41 -13.96 -2.78 9.54
C LYS A 41 -13.26 -1.44 9.75
N GLY A 42 -13.67 -0.76 10.81
CA GLY A 42 -12.99 0.43 11.36
C GLY A 42 -12.87 1.55 10.35
N GLU A 43 -11.68 2.09 10.16
CA GLU A 43 -11.42 3.23 9.29
C GLU A 43 -11.82 2.97 7.81
N ILE A 44 -11.51 1.79 7.30
CA ILE A 44 -11.85 1.45 5.89
C ILE A 44 -13.37 1.34 5.72
N TYR A 45 -14.07 0.76 6.69
CA TYR A 45 -15.54 0.73 6.68
C TYR A 45 -16.14 2.15 6.63
N LYS A 46 -15.61 3.07 7.44
CA LYS A 46 -16.06 4.49 7.43
C LYS A 46 -15.81 5.16 6.08
N LYS A 47 -14.63 4.99 5.51
CA LYS A 47 -14.29 5.50 4.17
C LYS A 47 -15.21 4.97 3.07
N LEU A 48 -15.63 3.71 3.16
CA LEU A 48 -16.61 3.14 2.22
C LEU A 48 -17.97 3.80 2.34
N LEU A 49 -18.46 4.05 3.57
CA LEU A 49 -19.71 4.76 3.81
C LEU A 49 -19.68 6.21 3.27
N GLU A 50 -18.55 6.90 3.45
CA GLU A 50 -18.33 8.26 2.93
C GLU A 50 -18.26 8.28 1.40
N LYS A 51 -17.60 7.28 0.79
CA LYS A 51 -17.43 7.21 -0.68
C LYS A 51 -18.72 6.82 -1.40
N PHE A 52 -19.57 6.00 -0.78
CA PHE A 52 -20.79 5.46 -1.39
C PHE A 52 -22.02 5.72 -0.52
N PRO A 53 -22.41 6.99 -0.33
CA PRO A 53 -23.54 7.35 0.56
C PRO A 53 -24.87 6.72 0.12
N ASP A 54 -25.07 6.51 -1.19
CA ASP A 54 -26.30 5.93 -1.76
C ASP A 54 -26.35 4.40 -1.68
N LYS A 55 -25.21 3.73 -1.32
CA LYS A 55 -25.07 2.27 -1.26
C LYS A 55 -24.84 1.74 0.15
N GLN A 56 -25.24 2.47 1.19
CA GLN A 56 -24.96 2.10 2.59
C GLN A 56 -25.46 0.70 2.96
N LYS A 57 -26.61 0.26 2.41
CA LYS A 57 -27.14 -1.10 2.64
C LYS A 57 -26.26 -2.23 2.13
N ASN A 58 -25.33 -1.93 1.22
CA ASN A 58 -24.40 -2.87 0.62
C ASN A 58 -23.02 -2.80 1.27
N ILE A 59 -22.82 -1.94 2.27
CA ILE A 59 -21.56 -1.79 2.99
C ILE A 59 -21.72 -2.43 4.37
N HIS A 60 -20.90 -3.43 4.65
CA HIS A 60 -21.04 -4.29 5.81
C HIS A 60 -19.80 -4.22 6.70
N GLU A 61 -20.02 -3.98 7.99
CA GLU A 61 -18.93 -4.08 8.95
C GLU A 61 -18.76 -5.52 9.42
N ILE A 62 -17.56 -6.07 9.20
CA ILE A 62 -17.17 -7.38 9.70
C ILE A 62 -15.84 -7.28 10.45
N LEU A 63 -15.78 -7.98 11.59
CA LEU A 63 -14.65 -7.92 12.50
C LEU A 63 -13.48 -8.82 12.04
N MET A 64 -12.88 -8.50 10.89
CA MET A 64 -11.71 -9.23 10.40
C MET A 64 -10.57 -9.20 11.42
N PRO A 65 -9.94 -10.35 11.74
CA PRO A 65 -8.78 -10.39 12.60
C PRO A 65 -7.61 -9.59 12.01
N THR A 66 -6.97 -8.76 12.84
CA THR A 66 -5.79 -7.96 12.46
C THR A 66 -4.68 -8.19 13.48
N PRO A 67 -3.40 -8.01 13.09
CA PRO A 67 -2.28 -7.98 14.04
C PRO A 67 -2.50 -6.94 15.14
N ILE A 68 -1.85 -7.15 16.27
CA ILE A 68 -1.84 -6.16 17.37
C ILE A 68 -0.78 -5.10 17.08
N ASP A 69 -1.16 -3.84 17.19
CA ASP A 69 -0.25 -2.70 17.04
C ASP A 69 0.73 -2.60 18.21
N GLY A 70 1.98 -2.37 17.88
CA GLY A 70 3.02 -1.95 18.82
C GLY A 70 3.22 -0.43 18.77
N LYS A 71 4.30 0.03 19.40
CA LYS A 71 4.71 1.45 19.35
C LYS A 71 5.11 1.88 17.93
N VAL A 72 5.73 0.97 17.18
CA VAL A 72 6.24 1.21 15.82
C VAL A 72 5.80 0.04 14.93
N GLY A 73 4.61 0.15 14.34
CA GLY A 73 4.03 -0.90 13.51
C GLY A 73 3.52 -2.11 14.29
N PRO A 74 3.22 -3.24 13.62
CA PRO A 74 2.67 -4.43 14.26
C PRO A 74 3.67 -5.08 15.24
N SER A 75 3.19 -5.46 16.42
CA SER A 75 3.96 -6.20 17.42
C SER A 75 3.82 -7.70 17.23
N ILE A 76 4.90 -8.38 16.87
CA ILE A 76 4.91 -9.84 16.73
C ILE A 76 4.62 -10.51 18.07
N SER A 77 5.27 -10.08 19.15
CA SER A 77 5.10 -10.66 20.47
C SER A 77 3.68 -10.53 21.01
N LEU A 78 3.08 -9.34 20.89
CA LEU A 78 1.69 -9.13 21.30
C LEU A 78 0.71 -9.91 20.40
N SER A 79 0.95 -9.98 19.10
CA SER A 79 0.12 -10.75 18.17
C SER A 79 0.21 -12.25 18.43
N LEU A 80 1.37 -12.79 18.79
CA LEU A 80 1.52 -14.19 19.20
C LEU A 80 0.82 -14.46 20.52
N LEU A 81 0.96 -13.58 21.51
CA LEU A 81 0.23 -13.69 22.77
C LEU A 81 -1.28 -13.65 22.54
N ASN A 82 -1.74 -12.81 21.63
CA ASN A 82 -3.17 -12.66 21.30
C ASN A 82 -3.74 -13.90 20.61
N ILE A 83 -2.94 -14.86 20.15
CA ILE A 83 -3.51 -16.10 19.57
C ILE A 83 -4.46 -16.77 20.57
N PHE A 84 -4.05 -16.90 21.80
CA PHE A 84 -4.80 -17.63 22.83
C PHE A 84 -5.38 -16.73 23.93
N PHE A 85 -4.80 -15.58 24.18
CA PHE A 85 -5.16 -14.67 25.26
C PHE A 85 -5.66 -13.33 24.73
N PRO A 86 -6.64 -12.68 25.40
CA PRO A 86 -6.97 -11.28 25.12
C PRO A 86 -5.74 -10.37 25.34
N VAL A 87 -5.55 -9.40 24.46
CA VAL A 87 -4.46 -8.40 24.57
C VAL A 87 -5.06 -7.02 24.34
N ALA A 88 -4.87 -6.12 25.30
CA ALA A 88 -5.57 -4.84 25.34
C ALA A 88 -7.08 -5.06 25.16
N ASP A 89 -7.74 -4.29 24.32
CA ASP A 89 -9.18 -4.42 24.04
C ASP A 89 -9.52 -5.49 22.99
N ASN A 90 -8.53 -6.31 22.56
CA ASN A 90 -8.74 -7.34 21.54
C ASN A 90 -8.98 -8.70 22.19
N PRO A 91 -10.10 -9.39 21.91
CA PRO A 91 -10.29 -10.80 22.28
C PRO A 91 -9.19 -11.67 21.69
N SER A 92 -9.01 -12.90 22.21
CA SER A 92 -8.05 -13.82 21.59
C SER A 92 -8.35 -14.04 20.10
N LEU A 93 -7.30 -14.21 19.29
CA LEU A 93 -7.43 -14.43 17.84
C LEU A 93 -8.35 -15.59 17.51
N VAL A 94 -8.32 -16.67 18.31
CA VAL A 94 -9.22 -17.83 18.17
C VAL A 94 -10.67 -17.39 18.28
N ASN A 95 -11.02 -16.58 19.27
CA ASN A 95 -12.38 -16.07 19.44
C ASN A 95 -12.75 -15.05 18.36
N GLN A 96 -11.82 -14.18 17.96
CA GLN A 96 -12.03 -13.26 16.85
C GLN A 96 -12.36 -14.03 15.57
N VAL A 97 -11.57 -15.04 15.19
CA VAL A 97 -11.79 -15.86 14.00
C VAL A 97 -13.13 -16.60 14.07
N LYS A 98 -13.47 -17.18 15.22
CA LYS A 98 -14.75 -17.85 15.40
C LYS A 98 -15.94 -16.92 15.15
N ASN A 99 -15.95 -15.75 15.76
CA ASN A 99 -17.03 -14.77 15.64
C ASN A 99 -17.11 -14.18 14.23
N TYR A 100 -15.96 -13.84 13.64
CA TYR A 100 -15.82 -13.36 12.30
C TYR A 100 -16.38 -14.38 11.28
N MET A 101 -15.93 -15.64 11.33
CA MET A 101 -16.41 -16.69 10.43
C MET A 101 -17.90 -16.98 10.58
N LYS A 102 -18.48 -16.80 11.78
CA LYS A 102 -19.91 -16.93 12.00
C LYS A 102 -20.67 -15.84 11.26
N LYS A 103 -20.31 -14.56 11.47
CA LYS A 103 -20.93 -13.39 10.80
C LYS A 103 -20.80 -13.47 9.27
N GLU A 104 -19.62 -13.77 8.78
CA GLU A 104 -19.42 -13.91 7.33
C GLU A 104 -20.32 -14.98 6.71
N ARG A 105 -20.46 -16.13 7.39
CA ARG A 105 -21.35 -17.20 6.93
C ARG A 105 -22.80 -16.74 6.81
N GLU A 106 -23.28 -15.87 7.68
CA GLU A 106 -24.61 -15.27 7.61
C GLU A 106 -24.79 -14.45 6.34
N PHE A 107 -23.81 -13.60 5.98
CA PHE A 107 -23.83 -12.85 4.73
C PHE A 107 -23.83 -13.76 3.50
N TYR A 108 -22.97 -14.78 3.46
CA TYR A 108 -22.94 -15.74 2.35
C TYR A 108 -24.25 -16.52 2.20
N ASN A 109 -24.99 -16.76 3.28
CA ASN A 109 -26.29 -17.41 3.21
C ASN A 109 -27.37 -16.48 2.65
N LYS A 110 -27.28 -15.18 3.01
CA LYS A 110 -28.25 -14.16 2.62
C LYS A 110 -28.06 -13.68 1.18
N GLU A 111 -26.82 -13.33 0.81
CA GLU A 111 -26.57 -12.57 -0.42
C GLU A 111 -26.32 -13.43 -1.66
N LYS A 112 -25.96 -14.71 -1.51
CA LYS A 112 -25.75 -15.65 -2.63
C LYS A 112 -24.84 -15.07 -3.73
N PHE A 113 -23.61 -14.75 -3.39
CA PHE A 113 -22.65 -14.14 -4.32
C PHE A 113 -22.37 -15.02 -5.55
N ASP A 114 -22.26 -14.38 -6.73
CA ASP A 114 -21.77 -15.00 -7.97
C ASP A 114 -20.25 -15.05 -8.04
N LEU A 115 -19.59 -14.07 -7.42
CA LEU A 115 -18.15 -13.92 -7.35
C LEU A 115 -17.75 -13.26 -6.03
N VAL A 116 -16.60 -13.64 -5.53
CA VAL A 116 -15.99 -12.99 -4.36
C VAL A 116 -14.59 -12.48 -4.74
N ILE A 117 -14.30 -11.23 -4.40
CA ILE A 117 -12.99 -10.60 -4.57
C ILE A 117 -12.44 -10.30 -3.17
N ASN A 118 -11.32 -10.90 -2.84
CA ASN A 118 -10.67 -10.73 -1.55
C ASN A 118 -9.36 -9.97 -1.74
N ASP A 119 -9.16 -8.89 -1.02
CA ASP A 119 -7.84 -8.26 -0.89
C ASP A 119 -7.36 -8.39 0.56
N GLY A 120 -6.66 -9.49 0.83
CA GLY A 120 -6.09 -9.83 2.12
C GLY A 120 -7.01 -10.61 3.08
N ASP A 121 -8.31 -10.77 2.79
CA ASP A 121 -9.24 -11.54 3.64
C ASP A 121 -9.24 -13.03 3.29
N MET A 122 -8.76 -13.84 4.23
CA MET A 122 -8.70 -15.29 4.07
C MET A 122 -10.01 -16.00 4.41
N GLY A 123 -10.80 -15.46 5.33
CA GLY A 123 -12.03 -16.11 5.82
C GLY A 123 -13.06 -16.20 4.71
N SER A 124 -13.29 -15.13 4.02
CA SER A 124 -14.16 -15.06 2.85
C SER A 124 -13.73 -16.05 1.75
N ASN A 125 -12.43 -16.14 1.49
CA ASN A 125 -11.89 -17.10 0.53
C ASN A 125 -12.20 -18.55 0.89
N VAL A 126 -12.09 -18.90 2.18
CA VAL A 126 -12.44 -20.23 2.70
C VAL A 126 -13.94 -20.52 2.54
N LEU A 127 -14.80 -19.56 2.81
CA LEU A 127 -16.25 -19.70 2.69
C LEU A 127 -16.70 -19.79 1.24
N ALA A 128 -16.12 -18.99 0.35
CA ALA A 128 -16.37 -19.06 -1.09
C ALA A 128 -16.03 -20.45 -1.64
N ASN A 129 -14.83 -20.96 -1.32
CA ASN A 129 -14.41 -22.30 -1.72
C ASN A 129 -15.35 -23.40 -1.23
N LYS A 130 -15.77 -23.36 0.04
CA LYS A 130 -16.72 -24.35 0.60
C LYS A 130 -18.09 -24.33 -0.07
N ARG A 131 -18.48 -23.26 -0.72
CA ARG A 131 -19.77 -23.09 -1.41
C ARG A 131 -19.69 -23.20 -2.93
N GLY A 132 -18.50 -23.48 -3.47
CA GLY A 132 -18.29 -23.53 -4.92
C GLY A 132 -18.46 -22.14 -5.58
N ILE A 133 -18.36 -21.05 -4.83
CA ILE A 133 -18.39 -19.69 -5.36
C ILE A 133 -16.98 -19.34 -5.87
N PRO A 134 -16.82 -18.88 -7.13
CA PRO A 134 -15.54 -18.41 -7.62
C PRO A 134 -14.98 -17.31 -6.72
N SER A 135 -13.69 -17.39 -6.40
CA SER A 135 -13.01 -16.37 -5.61
C SER A 135 -11.70 -15.93 -6.25
N LEU A 136 -11.48 -14.63 -6.27
CA LEU A 136 -10.23 -13.97 -6.64
C LEU A 136 -9.54 -13.49 -5.37
N PHE A 137 -8.30 -13.88 -5.16
CA PHE A 137 -7.51 -13.41 -4.03
C PHE A 137 -6.41 -12.47 -4.52
N VAL A 138 -6.59 -11.18 -4.30
CA VAL A 138 -5.60 -10.15 -4.67
C VAL A 138 -4.55 -10.05 -3.58
N THR A 139 -3.29 -10.12 -3.94
CA THR A 139 -2.20 -10.12 -2.95
C THR A 139 -0.88 -9.63 -3.52
N ASN A 140 -0.01 -9.15 -2.63
CA ASN A 140 1.42 -8.94 -2.86
C ASN A 140 2.27 -9.81 -1.91
N GLN A 141 1.62 -10.76 -1.21
CA GLN A 141 2.26 -11.63 -0.23
C GLN A 141 1.59 -13.01 -0.23
N TYR A 142 2.40 -14.08 -0.26
CA TYR A 142 1.95 -15.46 -0.14
C TYR A 142 2.74 -16.22 0.92
N MET A 143 4.05 -16.37 0.72
CA MET A 143 5.01 -16.95 1.67
C MET A 143 6.24 -16.04 1.75
N PRO A 144 6.20 -14.97 2.58
CA PRO A 144 7.30 -14.04 2.66
C PRO A 144 8.57 -14.69 3.18
N ARG A 145 9.70 -14.28 2.60
CA ARG A 145 11.02 -14.64 3.14
C ARG A 145 11.17 -14.03 4.53
N LEU A 146 11.51 -14.85 5.49
CA LEU A 146 11.79 -14.37 6.84
C LEU A 146 13.27 -14.04 6.97
N TRP A 147 13.56 -12.82 7.40
CA TRP A 147 14.91 -12.36 7.68
C TRP A 147 15.21 -12.51 9.16
N LYS A 148 16.48 -12.86 9.50
CA LYS A 148 16.96 -13.05 10.86
C LYS A 148 16.09 -14.08 11.62
N SER A 149 16.49 -14.73 12.56
CA SER A 149 15.90 -15.74 13.48
C SER A 149 14.35 -15.81 13.64
N ARG A 150 13.56 -15.38 12.65
CA ARG A 150 12.08 -15.40 12.67
C ARG A 150 11.49 -16.69 12.07
N SER A 151 12.28 -17.73 11.91
CA SER A 151 11.83 -19.01 11.34
C SER A 151 10.68 -19.66 12.12
N TYR A 152 10.51 -19.33 13.39
CA TYR A 152 9.39 -19.76 14.22
C TYR A 152 8.01 -19.28 13.72
N LEU A 153 7.95 -18.27 12.83
CA LEU A 153 6.72 -17.82 12.21
C LEU A 153 6.28 -18.69 11.02
N LYS A 154 7.16 -19.54 10.48
CA LYS A 154 6.88 -20.38 9.31
C LYS A 154 5.58 -21.19 9.41
N PRO A 155 5.24 -21.87 10.55
CA PRO A 155 4.00 -22.62 10.65
C PRO A 155 2.75 -21.76 10.45
N GLY A 156 2.75 -20.55 11.03
CA GLY A 156 1.65 -19.57 10.84
C GLY A 156 1.53 -19.10 9.40
N LEU A 157 2.65 -18.77 8.75
CA LEU A 157 2.67 -18.38 7.34
C LEU A 157 2.19 -19.52 6.43
N TYR A 158 2.60 -20.75 6.72
CA TYR A 158 2.15 -21.92 5.98
C TYR A 158 0.64 -22.16 6.14
N PHE A 159 0.10 -21.97 7.35
CA PHE A 159 -1.36 -22.03 7.57
C PHE A 159 -2.08 -20.97 6.74
N VAL A 160 -1.60 -19.72 6.75
CA VAL A 160 -2.14 -18.61 5.98
C VAL A 160 -2.10 -18.91 4.47
N SER A 161 -0.97 -19.35 3.95
CA SER A 161 -0.79 -19.64 2.52
C SER A 161 -1.74 -20.75 2.04
N LYS A 162 -2.02 -21.77 2.88
CA LYS A 162 -3.02 -22.78 2.59
C LYS A 162 -4.44 -22.22 2.46
N GLN A 163 -4.78 -21.17 3.21
CA GLN A 163 -6.10 -20.52 3.08
C GLN A 163 -6.17 -19.70 1.79
N ILE A 164 -5.09 -19.02 1.41
CA ILE A 164 -4.97 -18.30 0.12
C ILE A 164 -5.10 -19.28 -1.05
N ALA A 165 -4.44 -20.44 -0.98
CA ALA A 165 -4.47 -21.48 -2.02
C ALA A 165 -5.87 -22.02 -2.34
N LYS A 166 -6.88 -21.78 -1.48
CA LYS A 166 -8.28 -22.14 -1.74
C LYS A 166 -8.98 -21.24 -2.75
N ALA A 167 -8.37 -20.10 -3.11
CA ALA A 167 -8.90 -19.22 -4.15
C ALA A 167 -9.01 -19.94 -5.49
N THR A 168 -9.99 -19.54 -6.29
CA THR A 168 -10.12 -19.98 -7.68
C THR A 168 -8.94 -19.45 -8.50
N ARG A 169 -8.57 -18.16 -8.30
CA ARG A 169 -7.36 -17.54 -8.84
C ARG A 169 -6.68 -16.68 -7.79
N ILE A 170 -5.35 -16.64 -7.81
CA ILE A 170 -4.52 -15.75 -6.98
C ILE A 170 -3.98 -14.67 -7.91
N LEU A 171 -4.37 -13.44 -7.65
CA LEU A 171 -3.99 -12.29 -8.45
C LEU A 171 -2.85 -11.53 -7.76
N VAL A 172 -1.66 -11.62 -8.32
CA VAL A 172 -0.51 -10.86 -7.81
C VAL A 172 -0.62 -9.42 -8.30
N ALA A 173 -0.76 -8.49 -7.36
CA ALA A 173 -0.87 -7.05 -7.61
C ALA A 173 0.50 -6.44 -7.97
N ASP A 174 1.22 -7.06 -8.90
CA ASP A 174 2.57 -6.69 -9.30
C ASP A 174 2.85 -7.06 -10.75
N SER A 175 3.90 -6.49 -11.33
CA SER A 175 4.44 -6.90 -12.62
C SER A 175 4.92 -8.36 -12.59
N ALA A 176 4.88 -9.06 -13.71
CA ALA A 176 5.45 -10.40 -13.79
C ALA A 176 6.98 -10.39 -13.62
N PRO A 177 7.60 -11.50 -13.20
CA PRO A 177 9.06 -11.63 -13.18
C PRO A 177 9.69 -11.30 -14.55
N PRO A 178 10.88 -10.65 -14.55
CA PRO A 178 11.75 -10.35 -13.42
C PRO A 178 11.47 -8.99 -12.73
N HIS A 179 10.38 -8.31 -13.08
CA HIS A 179 10.06 -6.95 -12.59
C HIS A 179 9.10 -6.95 -11.40
N THR A 180 9.05 -8.04 -10.64
CA THR A 180 8.15 -8.24 -9.48
C THR A 180 8.76 -7.66 -8.21
N ILE A 181 8.28 -6.50 -7.75
CA ILE A 181 8.80 -5.83 -6.53
C ILE A 181 8.60 -6.71 -5.30
N CYS A 182 7.46 -7.39 -5.20
CA CYS A 182 7.15 -8.26 -4.06
C CYS A 182 7.66 -9.69 -4.20
N GLU A 183 8.61 -9.98 -5.11
CA GLU A 183 9.13 -11.32 -5.41
C GLU A 183 9.47 -12.12 -4.14
N TYR A 184 10.17 -11.49 -3.17
CA TYR A 184 10.59 -12.15 -1.94
C TYR A 184 9.46 -12.39 -0.93
N ASN A 185 8.28 -11.88 -1.20
CA ASN A 185 7.08 -12.12 -0.40
C ASN A 185 6.19 -13.21 -0.98
N LEU A 186 6.45 -13.71 -2.18
CA LEU A 186 5.56 -14.63 -2.89
C LEU A 186 5.88 -16.11 -2.64
N ASN A 187 7.01 -16.61 -3.07
CA ASN A 187 7.47 -18.01 -2.90
C ASN A 187 6.35 -19.05 -3.09
N PHE A 188 5.70 -19.05 -4.27
CA PHE A 188 4.62 -19.98 -4.58
C PHE A 188 5.14 -21.42 -4.76
N PRO A 189 4.55 -22.42 -4.07
CA PRO A 189 4.81 -23.81 -4.35
C PRO A 189 4.21 -24.22 -5.71
N ASP A 190 4.75 -25.26 -6.34
CA ASP A 190 4.28 -25.72 -7.66
C ASP A 190 2.80 -26.05 -7.69
N THR A 191 2.24 -26.52 -6.57
CA THR A 191 0.83 -26.90 -6.41
C THR A 191 -0.19 -25.76 -6.58
N VAL A 192 0.26 -24.50 -6.63
CA VAL A 192 -0.64 -23.33 -6.81
C VAL A 192 -0.25 -22.45 -7.98
N LYS A 193 0.87 -22.73 -8.67
CA LYS A 193 1.37 -21.87 -9.75
C LYS A 193 0.39 -21.70 -10.92
N ASP A 194 -0.39 -22.72 -11.22
CA ASP A 194 -1.45 -22.71 -12.23
C ASP A 194 -2.61 -21.76 -11.93
N LYS A 195 -2.79 -21.41 -10.66
CA LYS A 195 -3.80 -20.45 -10.19
C LYS A 195 -3.30 -19.01 -10.12
N VAL A 196 -1.98 -18.79 -10.27
CA VAL A 196 -1.36 -17.48 -10.09
C VAL A 196 -1.38 -16.69 -11.40
N THR A 197 -1.82 -15.45 -11.31
CA THR A 197 -1.79 -14.47 -12.41
C THR A 197 -1.22 -13.16 -11.93
N TYR A 198 -0.16 -12.67 -12.58
CA TYR A 198 0.38 -11.34 -12.31
C TYR A 198 -0.46 -10.32 -13.08
N VAL A 199 -1.23 -9.53 -12.36
CA VAL A 199 -2.14 -8.55 -12.97
C VAL A 199 -1.51 -7.18 -13.18
N GLY A 200 -0.42 -6.89 -12.49
CA GLY A 200 0.21 -5.57 -12.46
C GLY A 200 -0.18 -4.75 -11.25
N HIS A 201 0.49 -3.61 -11.07
CA HIS A 201 0.18 -2.67 -10.00
C HIS A 201 -1.14 -1.95 -10.28
N PHE A 202 -1.88 -1.64 -9.21
CA PHE A 202 -3.08 -0.81 -9.27
C PHE A 202 -2.70 0.67 -9.21
N SER A 203 -1.83 1.11 -10.12
CA SER A 203 -1.34 2.48 -10.18
C SER A 203 -1.89 3.20 -11.41
N ASN A 204 -2.22 4.47 -11.26
CA ASN A 204 -2.66 5.28 -12.38
C ASN A 204 -1.43 5.90 -13.08
N ARG A 205 -1.14 5.48 -14.32
CA ARG A 205 -0.09 6.08 -15.15
C ARG A 205 -0.53 7.36 -15.85
N LYS A 206 -1.83 7.64 -15.87
CA LYS A 206 -2.33 8.87 -16.50
C LYS A 206 -1.90 10.05 -15.65
N SER A 207 -1.20 11.00 -16.25
CA SER A 207 -0.94 12.27 -15.59
C SER A 207 -2.28 12.93 -15.30
N VAL A 208 -2.50 13.24 -14.03
CA VAL A 208 -3.64 14.08 -13.66
C VAL A 208 -3.27 15.48 -14.10
N THR A 209 -3.89 15.98 -15.17
CA THR A 209 -3.72 17.37 -15.60
C THR A 209 -4.65 18.24 -14.78
N SER A 210 -4.10 19.17 -14.02
CA SER A 210 -4.85 20.26 -13.41
C SER A 210 -4.87 21.46 -14.36
N ALA A 211 -5.95 22.21 -14.37
CA ALA A 211 -6.06 23.43 -15.17
C ALA A 211 -5.11 24.56 -14.69
N SER A 212 -4.67 24.49 -13.42
CA SER A 212 -3.73 25.45 -12.81
C SER A 212 -2.83 24.75 -11.79
N LEU A 213 -1.57 25.21 -11.68
CA LEU A 213 -0.65 24.76 -10.63
C LEU A 213 -1.10 25.29 -9.27
N THR A 214 -1.00 24.44 -8.24
CA THR A 214 -1.19 24.85 -6.84
C THR A 214 -0.01 25.69 -6.35
N ASP A 215 -0.17 26.41 -5.24
CA ASP A 215 0.92 27.20 -4.65
C ASP A 215 2.11 26.32 -4.23
N LEU A 216 1.83 25.09 -3.76
CA LEU A 216 2.89 24.11 -3.48
C LEU A 216 3.68 23.77 -4.73
N GLU A 217 3.02 23.50 -5.85
CA GLU A 217 3.68 23.12 -7.10
C GLU A 217 4.54 24.25 -7.64
N ARG A 218 4.05 25.48 -7.55
CA ARG A 218 4.83 26.68 -7.91
C ARG A 218 6.02 26.91 -6.99
N LEU A 219 5.86 26.66 -5.67
CA LEU A 219 6.91 26.83 -4.67
C LEU A 219 8.08 25.85 -4.87
N VAL A 220 7.80 24.62 -5.30
CA VAL A 220 8.81 23.56 -5.43
C VAL A 220 9.43 23.47 -6.81
N ASP A 221 8.87 24.18 -7.80
CA ASP A 221 9.36 24.15 -9.18
C ASP A 221 10.83 24.55 -9.29
N GLY A 222 11.60 23.79 -10.05
CA GLY A 222 13.04 24.01 -10.23
C GLY A 222 13.90 23.81 -8.98
N THR A 223 13.33 23.35 -7.86
CA THR A 223 14.04 23.15 -6.59
C THR A 223 14.53 21.72 -6.42
N ASP A 224 15.72 21.53 -5.88
CA ASP A 224 16.30 20.22 -5.53
C ASP A 224 15.92 19.84 -4.09
N PHE A 225 15.25 18.70 -3.90
CA PHE A 225 14.79 18.22 -2.57
C PHE A 225 14.64 16.71 -2.50
N GLY A 226 14.61 16.18 -1.28
CA GLY A 226 14.17 14.82 -0.97
C GLY A 226 12.70 14.78 -0.55
N TYR A 227 11.97 13.74 -0.98
CA TYR A 227 10.58 13.54 -0.58
C TYR A 227 10.45 12.44 0.47
N TRP A 228 9.88 12.75 1.63
CA TRP A 228 9.75 11.86 2.80
C TRP A 228 8.29 11.50 3.02
N MET A 229 7.93 10.25 2.73
CA MET A 229 6.55 9.79 2.79
C MET A 229 6.28 9.01 4.06
N ARG A 230 5.39 9.51 4.89
CA ARG A 230 4.81 8.76 6.00
C ARG A 230 3.57 8.03 5.51
N THR A 231 3.53 6.70 5.65
CA THR A 231 2.45 5.86 5.12
C THR A 231 2.08 4.74 6.10
N GLY A 232 0.98 4.07 5.85
CA GLY A 232 0.50 2.95 6.67
C GLY A 232 -0.60 3.35 7.65
N ASN A 233 -0.90 2.47 8.61
CA ASN A 233 -1.80 2.76 9.71
C ASN A 233 -1.12 3.72 10.72
N LYS A 234 -1.85 4.11 11.77
CA LYS A 234 -1.36 5.09 12.74
C LYS A 234 0.00 4.71 13.32
N SER A 235 0.16 3.48 13.82
CA SER A 235 1.42 3.05 14.46
C SER A 235 2.61 3.00 13.49
N THR A 236 2.37 2.56 12.25
CA THR A 236 3.37 2.54 11.18
C THR A 236 3.76 3.95 10.74
N ASN A 237 2.78 4.83 10.60
CA ASN A 237 2.98 6.23 10.23
C ASN A 237 3.77 7.00 11.30
N ASP A 238 3.38 6.86 12.57
CA ASP A 238 4.05 7.51 13.69
C ASP A 238 5.48 6.97 13.87
N GLY A 239 5.68 5.66 13.71
CA GLY A 239 7.01 5.04 13.74
C GLY A 239 7.92 5.49 12.60
N ALA A 240 7.39 5.67 11.39
CA ALA A 240 8.15 6.24 10.29
C ALA A 240 8.56 7.69 10.61
N GLY A 241 7.62 8.50 11.13
CA GLY A 241 7.88 9.89 11.54
C GLY A 241 9.01 9.98 12.56
N GLN A 242 8.97 9.17 13.61
CA GLN A 242 10.04 9.16 14.63
C GLN A 242 11.41 8.87 14.02
N ARG A 243 11.52 7.87 13.14
CA ARG A 243 12.78 7.53 12.46
C ARG A 243 13.27 8.64 11.53
N TYR A 244 12.36 9.36 10.87
CA TYR A 244 12.72 10.48 10.00
C TYR A 244 13.28 11.64 10.82
N GLU A 245 12.66 11.99 11.95
CA GLU A 245 13.16 13.03 12.87
C GLU A 245 14.58 12.70 13.37
N GLU A 246 14.87 11.44 13.70
CA GLU A 246 16.21 11.02 14.09
C GLU A 246 17.27 11.30 12.99
N VAL A 247 16.89 11.23 11.72
CA VAL A 247 17.78 11.55 10.58
C VAL A 247 17.92 13.06 10.44
N PHE A 248 16.82 13.82 10.59
CA PHE A 248 16.82 15.28 10.39
C PHE A 248 17.68 16.03 11.40
N HIS A 249 17.86 15.49 12.60
CA HIS A 249 18.71 16.08 13.65
C HIS A 249 20.21 15.95 13.39
N GLU A 250 20.63 15.14 12.42
CA GLU A 250 22.05 15.00 12.10
C GLU A 250 22.60 16.22 11.33
N THR A 251 23.86 16.56 11.59
CA THR A 251 24.49 17.77 11.03
C THR A 251 24.53 17.78 9.52
N GLU A 252 24.70 16.60 8.91
CA GLU A 252 24.73 16.41 7.45
C GLU A 252 23.42 16.75 6.77
N MET A 253 22.31 16.74 7.52
CA MET A 253 20.97 17.03 7.02
C MET A 253 20.57 18.51 7.11
N LYS A 254 21.41 19.35 7.71
CA LYS A 254 21.09 20.79 7.91
C LYS A 254 20.79 21.55 6.62
N ASN A 255 21.46 21.18 5.53
CA ASN A 255 21.31 21.84 4.22
C ASN A 255 20.47 20.99 3.24
N GLU A 256 19.89 19.88 3.69
CA GLU A 256 19.09 18.99 2.87
C GLU A 256 17.65 19.45 2.84
N ARG A 257 17.20 20.00 1.71
CA ARG A 257 15.80 20.38 1.53
C ARG A 257 14.90 19.15 1.47
N ARG A 258 13.75 19.24 2.12
CA ARG A 258 12.81 18.10 2.20
C ARG A 258 11.35 18.51 2.20
N ILE A 259 10.53 17.68 1.58
CA ILE A 259 9.08 17.72 1.69
C ILE A 259 8.66 16.48 2.46
N ILE A 260 7.81 16.65 3.48
CA ILE A 260 7.32 15.58 4.33
C ILE A 260 5.80 15.49 4.16
N SER A 261 5.29 14.39 3.63
CA SER A 261 3.85 14.12 3.62
C SER A 261 3.48 13.23 4.81
N HIS A 262 2.51 13.68 5.59
CA HIS A 262 2.11 13.03 6.84
C HIS A 262 0.99 12.00 6.66
N ALA A 263 0.36 11.93 5.48
CA ALA A 263 -0.81 11.11 5.16
C ALA A 263 -1.97 11.29 6.16
N LYS A 264 -2.16 12.51 6.63
CA LYS A 264 -3.23 12.93 7.54
C LYS A 264 -4.02 14.05 6.88
N ASN A 265 -5.34 13.89 6.80
CA ASN A 265 -6.21 14.96 6.26
C ASN A 265 -6.41 16.05 7.31
N ASP A 266 -5.33 16.78 7.62
CA ASP A 266 -5.26 17.84 8.61
C ASP A 266 -4.39 18.98 8.07
N LYS A 267 -5.04 20.06 7.63
CA LYS A 267 -4.36 21.23 7.07
C LYS A 267 -3.57 22.04 8.12
N SER A 268 -3.78 21.82 9.40
CA SER A 268 -2.99 22.48 10.46
C SER A 268 -1.52 22.03 10.46
N ILE A 269 -1.23 20.91 9.76
CA ILE A 269 0.12 20.39 9.56
C ILE A 269 0.88 21.19 8.51
N ASP A 270 0.15 21.77 7.52
CA ASP A 270 0.75 22.42 6.36
C ASP A 270 1.55 23.65 6.79
N LYS A 271 2.86 23.59 6.57
CA LYS A 271 3.77 24.69 6.88
C LYS A 271 5.06 24.59 6.09
N VAL A 272 5.66 25.72 5.84
CA VAL A 272 6.97 25.88 5.22
C VAL A 272 7.94 26.46 6.25
N VAL A 273 9.10 25.83 6.41
CA VAL A 273 10.17 26.33 7.27
C VAL A 273 11.28 26.89 6.38
N GLY A 274 11.55 28.17 6.52
CA GLY A 274 12.64 28.85 5.82
C GLY A 274 14.02 28.53 6.39
N LYS A 275 15.08 28.85 5.67
CA LYS A 275 16.46 28.81 6.18
C LYS A 275 16.67 29.71 7.39
N ASP A 276 15.86 30.76 7.52
CA ASP A 276 15.84 31.67 8.66
C ASP A 276 15.17 31.07 9.92
N GLY A 277 14.68 29.83 9.82
CA GLY A 277 13.96 29.12 10.88
C GLY A 277 12.52 29.58 11.08
N LYS A 278 12.02 30.56 10.33
CA LYS A 278 10.65 31.03 10.43
C LYS A 278 9.69 30.09 9.73
N LYS A 279 8.43 30.10 10.19
CA LYS A 279 7.34 29.29 9.63
C LYS A 279 6.43 30.18 8.80
N TYR A 280 5.99 29.66 7.66
CA TYR A 280 5.11 30.32 6.71
C TYR A 280 4.00 29.35 6.29
N SER A 281 2.87 29.87 5.84
CA SER A 281 1.95 29.07 5.01
C SER A 281 2.57 28.82 3.64
N VAL A 282 2.04 27.86 2.88
CA VAL A 282 2.53 27.55 1.52
C VAL A 282 2.39 28.78 0.61
N LEU A 283 1.24 29.47 0.66
CA LEU A 283 0.98 30.69 -0.12
C LEU A 283 1.97 31.80 0.23
N GLU A 284 2.13 32.13 1.53
CA GLU A 284 3.09 33.15 1.95
C GLU A 284 4.52 32.85 1.54
N ALA A 285 4.93 31.57 1.61
CA ALA A 285 6.26 31.14 1.21
C ALA A 285 6.48 31.35 -0.30
N TYR A 286 5.45 31.05 -1.10
CA TYR A 286 5.48 31.29 -2.54
C TYR A 286 5.55 32.80 -2.88
N GLU A 287 4.65 33.60 -2.32
CA GLU A 287 4.57 35.05 -2.57
C GLU A 287 5.85 35.80 -2.15
N LYS A 288 6.40 35.43 -1.00
CA LYS A 288 7.63 36.04 -0.43
C LYS A 288 8.91 35.43 -0.99
N LYS A 289 8.83 34.43 -1.88
CA LYS A 289 9.97 33.70 -2.46
C LYS A 289 10.92 33.19 -1.37
N VAL A 290 10.36 32.56 -0.35
CA VAL A 290 11.11 32.05 0.82
C VAL A 290 12.13 31.00 0.38
N ASP A 291 13.39 31.16 0.79
CA ASP A 291 14.40 30.09 0.68
C ASP A 291 14.10 29.01 1.73
N TRP A 292 13.25 28.05 1.35
CA TRP A 292 12.72 27.04 2.24
C TRP A 292 13.66 25.86 2.43
N MET A 293 13.60 25.22 3.60
CA MET A 293 14.35 24.01 3.96
C MET A 293 13.47 22.81 4.16
N GLN A 294 12.26 23.02 4.70
CA GLN A 294 11.32 21.96 4.96
C GLN A 294 9.90 22.41 4.65
N ILE A 295 9.15 21.50 4.03
CA ILE A 295 7.71 21.65 3.84
C ILE A 295 7.04 20.45 4.47
N ASP A 296 6.17 20.68 5.46
CA ASP A 296 5.28 19.67 6.03
C ASP A 296 3.91 19.81 5.39
N ILE A 297 3.35 18.71 4.86
CA ILE A 297 2.02 18.65 4.26
C ILE A 297 1.24 17.51 4.89
N GLY A 298 0.04 17.80 5.37
CA GLY A 298 -0.85 16.80 5.95
C GLY A 298 -1.26 15.76 4.93
N PHE A 299 -1.80 16.21 3.80
CA PHE A 299 -2.22 15.35 2.70
C PHE A 299 -1.97 16.03 1.35
N LEU A 300 -1.32 15.31 0.43
CA LEU A 300 -1.16 15.72 -0.96
C LEU A 300 -2.29 15.15 -1.82
N THR A 301 -2.89 15.99 -2.64
CA THR A 301 -3.75 15.51 -3.74
C THR A 301 -2.93 14.62 -4.68
N GLU A 302 -3.60 13.85 -5.53
CA GLU A 302 -2.90 12.98 -6.49
C GLU A 302 -2.02 13.80 -7.45
N HIS A 303 -2.49 14.96 -7.89
CA HIS A 303 -1.77 15.87 -8.77
C HIS A 303 -0.52 16.44 -8.08
N GLU A 304 -0.66 17.03 -6.90
CA GLU A 304 0.47 17.56 -6.12
C GLU A 304 1.52 16.46 -5.82
N ARG A 305 1.07 15.27 -5.48
CA ARG A 305 1.96 14.13 -5.22
C ARG A 305 2.77 13.75 -6.46
N GLN A 306 2.14 13.73 -7.63
CA GLN A 306 2.85 13.47 -8.89
C GLN A 306 3.88 14.56 -9.18
N THR A 307 3.56 15.83 -8.96
CA THR A 307 4.48 16.95 -9.14
C THR A 307 5.66 16.85 -8.17
N VAL A 308 5.40 16.61 -6.89
CA VAL A 308 6.45 16.40 -5.88
C VAL A 308 7.34 15.21 -6.24
N LEU A 309 6.77 14.09 -6.67
CA LEU A 309 7.53 12.91 -7.09
C LEU A 309 8.37 13.18 -8.33
N LYS A 310 7.86 13.92 -9.31
CA LYS A 310 8.63 14.31 -10.51
C LYS A 310 9.81 15.22 -10.15
N GLY A 311 9.62 16.16 -9.22
CA GLY A 311 10.61 17.14 -8.81
C GLY A 311 11.69 16.60 -7.87
N CYS A 312 11.37 15.60 -7.03
CA CYS A 312 12.32 15.11 -6.02
C CYS A 312 13.52 14.38 -6.64
N LYS A 313 14.65 14.38 -5.92
CA LYS A 313 15.85 13.59 -6.28
C LYS A 313 15.76 12.15 -5.77
N TYR A 314 15.10 11.93 -4.66
CA TYR A 314 14.88 10.63 -4.07
C TYR A 314 13.62 10.66 -3.20
N ALA A 315 13.03 9.50 -2.95
CA ALA A 315 11.95 9.37 -1.99
C ALA A 315 12.34 8.46 -0.83
N VAL A 316 12.09 8.91 0.40
CA VAL A 316 12.26 8.11 1.63
C VAL A 316 10.92 7.53 2.02
N ILE A 317 10.88 6.21 2.18
CA ILE A 317 9.64 5.45 2.42
C ILE A 317 9.88 4.32 3.42
N ASN A 318 8.80 3.78 3.97
CA ASN A 318 8.87 2.58 4.81
C ASN A 318 8.89 1.25 4.02
N GLY A 319 8.69 1.28 2.71
CA GLY A 319 8.69 0.08 1.86
C GLY A 319 7.32 -0.47 1.51
N SER A 320 6.25 0.31 1.63
CA SER A 320 4.91 -0.08 1.18
C SER A 320 4.91 -0.41 -0.32
N HIS A 321 4.43 -1.59 -0.70
CA HIS A 321 4.42 -2.11 -2.07
C HIS A 321 3.77 -1.15 -3.08
N THR A 322 2.57 -0.66 -2.79
CA THR A 322 1.85 0.27 -3.67
C THR A 322 2.64 1.56 -3.90
N VAL A 323 3.27 2.08 -2.82
CA VAL A 323 4.10 3.29 -2.88
C VAL A 323 5.37 3.06 -3.69
N MET A 324 6.03 1.90 -3.52
CA MET A 324 7.21 1.56 -4.32
C MET A 324 6.90 1.48 -5.81
N GLY A 325 5.78 0.87 -6.18
CA GLY A 325 5.32 0.81 -7.58
C GLY A 325 5.08 2.20 -8.16
N GLU A 326 4.47 3.11 -7.40
CA GLU A 326 4.24 4.49 -7.82
C GLU A 326 5.56 5.27 -8.01
N ILE A 327 6.47 5.19 -7.05
CA ILE A 327 7.72 5.95 -7.09
C ILE A 327 8.66 5.41 -8.18
N MET A 328 8.94 4.12 -8.18
CA MET A 328 9.90 3.51 -9.12
C MET A 328 9.30 3.27 -10.49
N GLY A 329 8.07 2.76 -10.56
CA GLY A 329 7.44 2.34 -11.81
C GLY A 329 6.77 3.49 -12.58
N VAL A 330 6.15 4.44 -11.88
CA VAL A 330 5.44 5.56 -12.52
C VAL A 330 6.31 6.81 -12.60
N SER A 331 7.00 7.15 -11.51
CA SER A 331 7.77 8.41 -11.41
C SER A 331 9.27 8.24 -11.67
N SER A 332 9.78 7.03 -11.81
CA SER A 332 11.18 6.68 -12.04
C SER A 332 12.14 7.36 -11.05
N LYS A 333 11.81 7.33 -9.76
CA LYS A 333 12.64 7.94 -8.71
C LYS A 333 13.27 6.88 -7.80
N PRO A 334 14.56 7.08 -7.40
CA PRO A 334 15.22 6.17 -6.48
C PRO A 334 14.60 6.26 -5.08
N ILE A 335 14.52 5.12 -4.42
CA ILE A 335 13.98 5.03 -3.08
C ILE A 335 15.09 4.85 -2.04
N ILE A 336 14.87 5.42 -0.85
CA ILE A 336 15.59 5.08 0.38
C ILE A 336 14.57 4.44 1.31
N GLY A 337 14.69 3.14 1.50
CA GLY A 337 13.74 2.38 2.28
C GLY A 337 14.15 2.28 3.74
N MET A 338 13.33 2.77 4.67
CA MET A 338 13.49 2.62 6.12
C MET A 338 12.40 1.67 6.65
N PRO A 339 12.59 0.34 6.53
CA PRO A 339 11.54 -0.63 6.77
C PRO A 339 11.14 -0.71 8.24
N ILE A 340 9.85 -1.02 8.45
CA ILE A 340 9.29 -1.21 9.80
C ILE A 340 9.11 -2.69 10.12
N TYR A 341 8.85 -3.54 9.11
CA TYR A 341 8.67 -4.99 9.26
C TYR A 341 9.17 -5.77 8.04
N ASP A 342 9.19 -7.10 8.12
CA ASP A 342 9.88 -7.98 7.16
C ASP A 342 9.38 -7.86 5.73
N GLU A 343 8.07 -7.68 5.50
CA GLU A 343 7.54 -7.47 4.16
C GLU A 343 8.17 -6.25 3.50
N HIS A 344 8.26 -5.14 4.22
CA HIS A 344 8.91 -3.93 3.75
C HIS A 344 10.40 -4.14 3.46
N THR A 345 11.09 -4.84 4.36
CA THR A 345 12.51 -5.18 4.18
C THR A 345 12.73 -5.99 2.91
N ASN A 346 11.88 -6.98 2.64
CA ASN A 346 11.95 -7.83 1.47
C ASN A 346 11.85 -7.02 0.16
N GLN A 347 10.90 -6.11 0.10
CA GLN A 347 10.66 -5.27 -1.09
C GLN A 347 11.79 -4.29 -1.33
N ILE A 348 12.26 -3.62 -0.26
CA ILE A 348 13.37 -2.67 -0.38
C ILE A 348 14.67 -3.40 -0.76
N LYS A 349 14.91 -4.59 -0.20
CA LYS A 349 16.07 -5.40 -0.54
C LYS A 349 16.07 -5.85 -1.99
N TRP A 350 14.90 -6.21 -2.51
CA TRP A 350 14.70 -6.48 -3.94
C TRP A 350 15.11 -5.27 -4.81
N ALA A 351 14.71 -4.05 -4.41
CA ALA A 351 15.08 -2.83 -5.12
C ALA A 351 16.57 -2.49 -4.98
N GLU A 352 17.18 -2.72 -3.81
CA GLU A 352 18.61 -2.49 -3.56
C GLU A 352 19.48 -3.40 -4.44
N GLU A 353 19.17 -4.68 -4.52
CA GLU A 353 19.89 -5.67 -5.34
C GLU A 353 19.86 -5.32 -6.84
N ARG A 354 18.80 -4.62 -7.28
CA ARG A 354 18.64 -4.13 -8.67
C ARG A 354 19.12 -2.68 -8.85
N GLN A 355 19.66 -2.08 -7.79
CA GLN A 355 20.15 -0.71 -7.77
C GLN A 355 19.08 0.32 -8.18
N LEU A 356 17.84 0.08 -7.79
CA LEU A 356 16.70 0.99 -7.93
C LEU A 356 16.47 1.83 -6.67
N GLY A 357 17.14 1.48 -5.58
CA GLY A 357 17.05 2.14 -4.28
C GLY A 357 18.08 1.62 -3.30
N VAL A 358 17.96 2.00 -2.04
CA VAL A 358 18.87 1.63 -0.95
C VAL A 358 18.10 1.26 0.30
N LEU A 359 18.48 0.16 0.95
CA LEU A 359 17.96 -0.23 2.26
C LEU A 359 18.68 0.54 3.37
N ALA A 360 17.94 1.30 4.16
CA ALA A 360 18.44 2.09 5.27
C ALA A 360 17.85 1.63 6.62
N GLU A 361 18.48 0.67 7.27
CA GLU A 361 18.04 0.15 8.57
C GLU A 361 18.41 1.04 9.76
N SER A 362 19.20 2.09 9.55
CA SER A 362 19.62 3.05 10.57
C SER A 362 19.75 4.47 10.01
N LYS A 363 19.72 5.48 10.89
CA LYS A 363 19.93 6.88 10.51
C LYS A 363 21.23 7.13 9.75
N LYS A 364 22.36 6.53 10.20
CA LYS A 364 23.66 6.63 9.52
C LYS A 364 23.60 6.07 8.10
N ARG A 365 22.88 4.95 7.90
CA ARG A 365 22.73 4.33 6.60
C ARG A 365 21.81 5.15 5.69
N ALA A 366 20.78 5.81 6.24
CA ALA A 366 19.92 6.72 5.51
C ALA A 366 20.69 7.93 4.96
N ILE A 367 21.53 8.57 5.77
CA ILE A 367 22.38 9.70 5.37
C ILE A 367 23.37 9.27 4.26
N LYS A 368 24.06 8.14 4.44
CA LYS A 368 24.94 7.59 3.39
C LYS A 368 24.19 7.29 2.09
N ALA A 369 22.96 6.77 2.20
CA ALA A 369 22.13 6.49 1.04
C ALA A 369 21.76 7.78 0.28
N ILE A 370 21.40 8.86 0.98
CA ILE A 370 21.15 10.17 0.38
C ILE A 370 22.36 10.64 -0.39
N GLN A 371 23.54 10.64 0.24
CA GLN A 371 24.79 11.07 -0.38
C GLN A 371 25.13 10.22 -1.62
N MET A 372 25.00 8.89 -1.50
CA MET A 372 25.29 7.96 -2.59
C MET A 372 24.34 8.15 -3.79
N ILE A 373 23.04 8.32 -3.53
CA ILE A 373 22.05 8.57 -4.60
C ILE A 373 22.34 9.92 -5.27
N ARG A 374 22.63 10.97 -4.51
CA ARG A 374 22.97 12.28 -5.07
C ARG A 374 24.20 12.24 -5.96
N GLN A 375 25.27 11.56 -5.51
CA GLN A 375 26.52 11.41 -6.26
C GLN A 375 26.36 10.57 -7.53
N ASN A 376 25.44 9.62 -7.55
CA ASN A 376 25.24 8.66 -8.63
C ASN A 376 23.84 8.79 -9.28
N TYR A 377 23.21 9.96 -9.20
CA TYR A 377 21.80 10.15 -9.58
C TYR A 377 21.50 9.65 -10.99
N ASN A 378 22.31 10.01 -11.98
CA ASN A 378 22.10 9.62 -13.37
C ASN A 378 22.06 8.08 -13.54
N LYS A 379 22.94 7.35 -12.83
CA LYS A 379 22.98 5.89 -12.88
C LYS A 379 21.74 5.24 -12.29
N TYR A 380 21.18 5.82 -11.21
CA TYR A 380 19.89 5.38 -10.67
C TYR A 380 18.76 5.70 -11.64
N GLN A 381 18.77 6.89 -12.22
CA GLN A 381 17.76 7.36 -13.15
C GLN A 381 17.67 6.47 -14.39
N GLU A 382 18.78 6.16 -15.04
CA GLU A 382 18.84 5.26 -16.21
C GLU A 382 18.20 3.89 -15.92
N ARG A 383 18.52 3.30 -14.77
CA ARG A 383 17.96 1.99 -14.39
C ARG A 383 16.48 2.06 -14.06
N LEU A 384 16.04 3.11 -13.41
CA LEU A 384 14.64 3.33 -13.08
C LEU A 384 13.80 3.60 -14.33
N GLU A 385 14.34 4.28 -15.32
CA GLU A 385 13.70 4.48 -16.62
C GLU A 385 13.56 3.14 -17.37
N GLU A 386 14.59 2.28 -17.33
CA GLU A 386 14.50 0.93 -17.88
C GLU A 386 13.47 0.08 -17.14
N PHE A 387 13.47 0.10 -15.80
CA PHE A 387 12.47 -0.60 -15.00
C PHE A 387 11.06 -0.10 -15.30
N SER A 388 10.87 1.22 -15.39
CA SER A 388 9.58 1.84 -15.67
C SER A 388 8.99 1.45 -17.03
N LYS A 389 9.81 1.22 -18.06
CA LYS A 389 9.34 0.72 -19.37
C LYS A 389 8.66 -0.64 -19.26
N ASN A 390 9.13 -1.49 -18.36
CA ASN A 390 8.63 -2.84 -18.15
C ASN A 390 7.60 -2.93 -17.00
N PHE A 391 7.34 -1.80 -16.33
CA PHE A 391 6.40 -1.75 -15.22
C PHE A 391 4.95 -1.85 -15.71
N ASN A 392 4.20 -2.84 -15.21
CA ASN A 392 2.79 -3.01 -15.51
C ASN A 392 1.93 -2.27 -14.48
N GLY A 393 1.36 -1.15 -14.85
CA GLY A 393 0.45 -0.35 -13.99
C GLY A 393 -1.04 -0.65 -14.17
N ASN A 394 -1.42 -1.65 -14.98
CA ASN A 394 -2.81 -1.92 -15.37
C ASN A 394 -3.49 -2.98 -14.49
N GLY A 395 -3.15 -3.05 -13.20
CA GLY A 395 -3.66 -4.08 -12.30
C GLY A 395 -5.18 -4.08 -12.16
N ALA A 396 -5.79 -2.91 -12.12
CA ALA A 396 -7.23 -2.77 -12.02
C ALA A 396 -7.93 -3.26 -13.30
N GLU A 397 -7.46 -2.84 -14.47
CA GLU A 397 -8.01 -3.22 -15.77
C GLU A 397 -7.86 -4.74 -16.04
N ASN A 398 -6.68 -5.29 -15.74
CA ASN A 398 -6.44 -6.71 -15.91
C ASN A 398 -7.29 -7.55 -14.94
N THR A 399 -7.47 -7.08 -13.71
CA THR A 399 -8.38 -7.73 -12.74
C THR A 399 -9.82 -7.64 -13.21
N ALA A 400 -10.27 -6.49 -13.73
CA ALA A 400 -11.63 -6.31 -14.25
C ALA A 400 -11.95 -7.25 -15.43
N LYS A 401 -10.99 -7.48 -16.34
CA LYS A 401 -11.12 -8.47 -17.41
C LYS A 401 -11.34 -9.89 -16.86
N ILE A 402 -10.55 -10.28 -15.86
CA ILE A 402 -10.69 -11.59 -15.21
C ILE A 402 -12.04 -11.74 -14.52
N VAL A 403 -12.54 -10.66 -13.88
CA VAL A 403 -13.88 -10.63 -13.29
C VAL A 403 -14.96 -10.86 -14.36
N SER A 404 -14.88 -10.16 -15.48
CA SER A 404 -15.80 -10.34 -16.64
C SER A 404 -15.79 -11.76 -17.15
N GLU A 405 -14.61 -12.33 -17.43
CA GLU A 405 -14.46 -13.71 -17.89
C GLU A 405 -15.14 -14.75 -16.97
N ILE A 406 -14.99 -14.57 -15.64
CA ILE A 406 -15.57 -15.51 -14.68
C ILE A 406 -17.09 -15.40 -14.63
N LEU A 407 -17.62 -14.17 -14.66
CA LEU A 407 -19.06 -13.94 -14.60
C LEU A 407 -19.79 -14.35 -15.87
N GLU A 408 -19.14 -14.24 -17.05
CA GLU A 408 -19.67 -14.67 -18.33
C GLU A 408 -19.69 -16.18 -18.50
N ARG A 409 -18.67 -16.91 -17.98
CA ARG A 409 -18.65 -18.40 -18.04
C ARG A 409 -19.74 -19.08 -17.20
N LYS A 410 -20.45 -18.35 -16.37
CA LYS A 410 -21.60 -18.83 -15.59
C LYS A 410 -22.94 -18.67 -16.30
N LYS A 411 -22.94 -18.28 -17.56
CA LYS A 411 -24.10 -18.34 -18.46
C LYS A 411 -24.17 -19.70 -19.15
#